data_e200dd2d628d22de5f86764f63a721eb
#
_entry.id   e200dd2d628d22de5f86764f63a721eb
#
_cell.length_a   1.000
_cell.length_b   1.000
_cell.length_c   1.000
_cell.angle_alpha   90.00
_cell.angle_beta   90.00
_cell.angle_gamma   90.00
#
_symmetry.space_group_name_H-M   'P 1'
#
loop_
_entity.id
_entity.type
_entity.pdbx_description
1 polymer ?
#
loop_
_entity_poly.entity_id
_entity_poly.type
_entity_poly.pdbx_seq_one_letter_code
_entity_poly.pdbx_strand_id
1 'polypeptide(L)'
;MAGTANSREAALAAARCIDAHKGEDTVVLDIGGISSVADYFVISTARSSAHLAGLARELFQLLRAGGLTPMNRHRKAERSGWLLVDCGDFIVHLMEREQREFYDLERLWFRAERVPYSSKSS
;
A
#
# COMPACT_ATOMS: atom_id res chain seq x y z
N MET A 1 16.45 -12.49 9.27
CA MET A 1 16.14 -12.25 9.23
C MET A 1 15.08 -12.12 9.15
N ALA A 2 14.78 -12.20 9.28
CA ALA A 2 13.58 -11.94 9.52
C ALA A 2 13.00 -11.14 8.56
N GLY A 3 13.59 -10.57 7.76
CA GLY A 3 13.10 -9.64 6.93
C GLY A 3 11.95 -10.05 6.10
N THR A 4 12.07 -11.10 5.34
CA THR A 4 11.04 -11.46 4.36
C THR A 4 9.72 -11.78 5.01
N ALA A 5 9.73 -12.56 6.06
CA ALA A 5 8.50 -12.93 6.72
C ALA A 5 7.84 -11.70 7.36
N ASN A 6 8.64 -10.84 7.94
CA ASN A 6 8.09 -9.65 8.57
C ASN A 6 7.56 -8.67 7.54
N SER A 7 8.19 -8.57 6.38
CA SER A 7 7.70 -7.68 5.35
C SER A 7 6.37 -8.13 4.82
N ARG A 8 6.18 -9.42 4.63
CA ARG A 8 4.91 -9.93 4.15
C ARG A 8 3.81 -9.62 5.15
N GLU A 9 4.05 -9.91 6.43
CA GLU A 9 3.05 -9.65 7.45
C GLU A 9 2.73 -8.17 7.57
N ALA A 10 3.75 -7.33 7.48
CA ALA A 10 3.54 -5.89 7.55
C ALA A 10 2.74 -5.38 6.36
N ALA A 11 3.03 -5.89 5.17
CA ALA A 11 2.29 -5.48 3.97
C ALA A 11 0.84 -5.92 4.07
N LEU A 12 0.59 -7.13 4.55
CA LEU A 12 -0.77 -7.63 4.70
C LEU A 12 -1.53 -6.85 5.77
N ALA A 13 -0.86 -6.49 6.86
CA ALA A 13 -1.48 -5.68 7.90
C ALA A 13 -1.84 -4.29 7.37
N ALA A 14 -0.98 -3.71 6.54
CA ALA A 14 -1.25 -2.42 5.93
C ALA A 14 -2.49 -2.51 5.03
N ALA A 15 -2.58 -3.56 4.24
CA ALA A 15 -3.71 -3.74 3.35
C ALA A 15 -5.01 -3.90 4.14
N ARG A 16 -4.98 -4.67 5.21
CA ARG A 16 -6.17 -4.87 6.04
C ARG A 16 -6.61 -3.56 6.71
N CYS A 17 -5.64 -2.76 7.15
CA CYS A 17 -5.93 -1.48 7.76
C CYS A 17 -6.62 -0.54 6.77
N ILE A 18 -6.07 -0.46 5.57
CA ILE A 18 -6.62 0.40 4.53
C ILE A 18 -8.02 -0.06 4.14
N ASP A 19 -8.20 -1.34 3.99
CA ASP A 19 -9.49 -1.89 3.62
C ASP A 19 -10.51 -1.64 4.72
N ALA A 20 -10.11 -1.77 5.98
CA ALA A 20 -11.00 -1.52 7.10
C ALA A 20 -11.45 -0.06 7.17
N HIS A 21 -10.66 0.85 6.63
CA HIS A 21 -10.98 2.26 6.61
C HIS A 21 -11.52 2.70 5.25
N LYS A 22 -12.13 1.76 4.53
CA LYS A 22 -12.89 2.04 3.31
C LYS A 22 -12.04 2.29 2.07
N GLY A 23 -10.77 1.90 2.08
CA GLY A 23 -9.99 1.91 0.85
C GLY A 23 -10.65 0.97 -0.15
N GLU A 24 -10.70 1.35 -1.42
CA GLU A 24 -11.38 0.58 -2.43
C GLU A 24 -10.39 -0.17 -3.30
N ASP A 25 -10.80 -1.35 -3.73
CA ASP A 25 -9.99 -2.16 -4.66
C ASP A 25 -8.57 -2.33 -4.14
N THR A 26 -8.44 -2.66 -2.86
CA THR A 26 -7.13 -2.83 -2.24
C THR A 26 -6.52 -4.15 -2.72
N VAL A 27 -5.28 -4.09 -3.18
CA VAL A 27 -4.57 -5.29 -3.63
C VAL A 27 -3.18 -5.30 -3.04
N VAL A 28 -2.64 -6.49 -2.83
CA VAL A 28 -1.24 -6.69 -2.46
C VAL A 28 -0.60 -7.49 -3.58
N LEU A 29 0.49 -6.98 -4.13
CA LEU A 29 1.20 -7.63 -5.21
C LEU A 29 2.58 -8.07 -4.72
N ASP A 30 2.93 -9.31 -5.01
CA ASP A 30 4.26 -9.83 -4.71
C ASP A 30 5.15 -9.50 -5.90
N ILE A 31 6.04 -8.55 -5.74
CA ILE A 31 6.92 -8.13 -6.82
C ILE A 31 8.38 -8.50 -6.56
N GLY A 32 8.63 -9.25 -5.49
CA GLY A 32 10.00 -9.55 -5.12
C GLY A 32 10.77 -10.32 -6.16
N GLY A 33 10.09 -11.14 -6.92
CA GLY A 33 10.76 -11.93 -7.95
C GLY A 33 11.01 -11.20 -9.25
N ILE A 34 10.42 -10.00 -9.43
CA ILE A 34 10.55 -9.29 -10.68
C ILE A 34 11.02 -7.85 -10.49
N SER A 35 11.26 -7.42 -9.28
CA SER A 35 11.72 -6.07 -9.02
C SER A 35 12.73 -6.10 -7.87
N SER A 36 13.70 -5.22 -7.93
CA SER A 36 14.63 -5.05 -6.84
C SER A 36 14.25 -3.88 -5.97
N VAL A 37 13.15 -3.18 -6.28
CA VAL A 37 12.75 -2.00 -5.53
C VAL A 37 12.13 -2.37 -4.19
N ALA A 38 11.31 -3.37 -4.19
CA ALA A 38 10.61 -3.81 -2.98
C ALA A 38 10.11 -5.22 -3.19
N ASP A 39 9.65 -5.84 -2.12
CA ASP A 39 9.10 -7.20 -2.22
C ASP A 39 7.59 -7.16 -2.48
N TYR A 40 6.92 -6.13 -2.00
CA TYR A 40 5.46 -6.05 -2.15
C TYR A 40 5.02 -4.64 -2.46
N PHE A 41 3.94 -4.54 -3.24
CA PHE A 41 3.20 -3.29 -3.39
C PHE A 41 1.85 -3.49 -2.74
N VAL A 42 1.37 -2.47 -2.03
CA VAL A 42 0.00 -2.42 -1.55
C VAL A 42 -0.65 -1.24 -2.25
N ILE A 43 -1.71 -1.47 -3.00
CA ILE A 43 -2.35 -0.42 -3.80
C ILE A 43 -3.81 -0.32 -3.40
N SER A 44 -4.29 0.87 -3.14
CA SER A 44 -5.69 1.07 -2.80
C SER A 44 -6.16 2.40 -3.34
N THR A 45 -7.47 2.52 -3.51
CA THR A 45 -8.10 3.72 -4.03
C THR A 45 -8.80 4.48 -2.93
N ALA A 46 -8.54 5.78 -2.86
CA ALA A 46 -9.24 6.69 -1.96
C ALA A 46 -10.35 7.37 -2.74
N ARG A 47 -11.47 7.65 -2.07
CA ARG A 47 -12.62 8.25 -2.73
C ARG A 47 -12.52 9.76 -2.89
N SER A 48 -11.62 10.39 -2.16
CA SER A 48 -11.46 11.84 -2.20
C SER A 48 -10.12 12.18 -1.57
N SER A 49 -9.71 13.42 -1.68
CA SER A 49 -8.45 13.84 -1.05
C SER A 49 -8.56 13.76 0.47
N ALA A 50 -9.72 14.04 1.04
CA ALA A 50 -9.90 13.90 2.49
C ALA A 50 -9.81 12.46 2.92
N HIS A 51 -10.38 11.55 2.12
CA HIS A 51 -10.30 10.12 2.40
C HIS A 51 -8.84 9.65 2.29
N LEU A 52 -8.13 10.15 1.30
CA LEU A 52 -6.72 9.82 1.11
C LEU A 52 -5.92 10.22 2.35
N ALA A 53 -6.14 11.42 2.85
CA ALA A 53 -5.44 11.88 4.05
C ALA A 53 -5.81 11.03 5.26
N GLY A 54 -7.06 10.62 5.36
CA GLY A 54 -7.50 9.77 6.45
C GLY A 54 -6.86 8.39 6.40
N LEU A 55 -6.79 7.80 5.20
CA LEU A 55 -6.13 6.51 5.04
C LEU A 55 -4.66 6.60 5.41
N ALA A 56 -4.01 7.67 4.99
CA ALA A 56 -2.61 7.87 5.30
C ALA A 56 -2.40 7.97 6.80
N ARG A 57 -3.27 8.68 7.49
CA ARG A 57 -3.15 8.84 8.94
C ARG A 57 -3.28 7.50 9.64
N GLU A 58 -4.24 6.69 9.25
CA GLU A 58 -4.43 5.38 9.87
C GLU A 58 -3.25 4.46 9.56
N LEU A 59 -2.74 4.53 8.34
CA LEU A 59 -1.60 3.74 7.96
C LEU A 59 -0.36 4.12 8.77
N PHE A 60 -0.11 5.42 8.92
CA PHE A 60 1.04 5.87 9.69
C PHE A 60 0.95 5.45 11.15
N GLN A 61 -0.25 5.46 11.72
CA GLN A 61 -0.43 5.00 13.09
C GLN A 61 -0.11 3.52 13.20
N LEU A 62 -0.55 2.72 12.25
CA LEU A 62 -0.27 1.31 12.23
C LEU A 62 1.23 1.04 12.13
N LEU A 63 1.89 1.74 11.23
CA LEU A 63 3.32 1.55 11.04
C LEU A 63 4.08 1.92 12.30
N ARG A 64 3.71 3.03 12.92
CA ARG A 64 4.37 3.46 14.14
C ARG A 64 4.19 2.45 15.25
N ALA A 65 2.99 1.91 15.38
CA ALA A 65 2.72 0.92 16.41
C ALA A 65 3.54 -0.35 16.19
N GLY A 66 3.86 -0.66 14.95
CA GLY A 66 4.69 -1.80 14.62
C GLY A 66 6.18 -1.51 14.59
N GLY A 67 6.58 -0.31 14.97
CA GLY A 67 7.99 0.07 14.97
C GLY A 67 8.56 0.39 13.61
N LEU A 68 7.70 0.64 12.62
CA LEU A 68 8.17 0.94 11.28
C LEU A 68 8.10 2.44 11.03
N THR A 69 9.13 2.95 10.37
CA THR A 69 9.19 4.36 10.00
C THR A 69 9.27 4.47 8.50
N PRO A 70 8.32 5.12 7.85
CA PRO A 70 8.41 5.28 6.41
C PRO A 70 9.68 6.02 6.01
N MET A 71 10.25 5.63 4.90
CA MET A 71 11.48 6.25 4.42
C MET A 71 11.23 7.58 3.75
N ASN A 72 9.98 7.89 3.44
CA ASN A 72 9.65 9.17 2.83
C ASN A 72 8.40 9.73 3.47
N ARG A 73 8.23 11.03 3.37
CA ARG A 73 7.04 11.70 3.87
C ARG A 73 6.65 12.72 2.84
N HIS A 74 5.68 12.40 2.01
CA HIS A 74 5.30 13.28 0.95
C HIS A 74 3.98 13.94 1.25
N ARG A 75 4.03 15.07 1.93
CA ARG A 75 2.80 15.77 2.24
C ARG A 75 2.11 16.31 1.02
N LYS A 76 2.89 16.66 0.01
CA LYS A 76 2.29 17.23 -1.19
C LYS A 76 1.63 16.20 -2.05
N ALA A 77 1.87 14.94 -1.80
CA ALA A 77 1.27 13.90 -2.62
C ALA A 77 -0.25 13.92 -2.53
N GLU A 78 -0.79 14.42 -1.42
CA GLU A 78 -2.23 14.49 -1.28
C GLU A 78 -2.86 15.37 -2.32
N ARG A 79 -2.16 16.40 -2.77
CA ARG A 79 -2.71 17.26 -3.78
C ARG A 79 -2.72 16.62 -5.15
N SER A 80 -1.78 15.71 -5.38
CA SER A 80 -1.73 15.07 -6.68
C SER A 80 -2.66 13.87 -6.75
N GLY A 81 -3.26 13.48 -5.63
CA GLY A 81 -4.13 12.32 -5.59
C GLY A 81 -3.38 11.00 -5.53
N TRP A 82 -2.09 11.02 -5.23
CA TRP A 82 -1.29 9.82 -5.15
C TRP A 82 -0.27 9.99 -4.02
N LEU A 83 -0.43 9.20 -2.98
CA LEU A 83 0.52 9.20 -1.87
C LEU A 83 1.28 7.88 -1.91
N LEU A 84 2.60 7.97 -1.96
CA LEU A 84 3.45 6.79 -1.93
C LEU A 84 4.13 6.72 -0.58
N VAL A 85 3.98 5.61 0.11
CA VAL A 85 4.59 5.41 1.42
C VAL A 85 5.60 4.28 1.31
N ASP A 86 6.88 4.63 1.36
CA ASP A 86 7.97 3.69 1.16
C ASP A 86 8.39 3.14 2.52
N CYS A 87 8.13 1.88 2.76
CA CYS A 87 8.46 1.21 3.99
C CYS A 87 9.67 0.29 3.86
N GLY A 88 10.44 0.47 2.79
CA GLY A 88 11.63 -0.35 2.56
C GLY A 88 11.31 -1.60 1.79
N ASP A 89 10.84 -2.62 2.47
CA ASP A 89 10.55 -3.90 1.83
C ASP A 89 9.20 -3.91 1.13
N PHE A 90 8.33 -2.99 1.45
CA PHE A 90 7.07 -2.86 0.72
C PHE A 90 6.73 -1.38 0.56
N ILE A 91 5.96 -1.08 -0.47
CA ILE A 91 5.57 0.29 -0.78
C ILE A 91 4.07 0.34 -0.89
N VAL A 92 3.45 1.30 -0.20
CA VAL A 92 2.00 1.48 -0.24
C VAL A 92 1.69 2.63 -1.19
N HIS A 93 0.77 2.38 -2.12
CA HIS A 93 0.29 3.38 -3.06
C HIS A 93 -1.17 3.67 -2.73
N LEU A 94 -1.45 4.86 -2.23
CA LEU A 94 -2.82 5.32 -1.99
C LEU A 94 -3.15 6.31 -3.07
N MET A 95 -4.13 6.00 -3.90
CA MET A 95 -4.40 6.78 -5.11
C MET A 95 -5.87 7.09 -5.23
N GLU A 96 -6.20 8.30 -5.66
CA GLU A 96 -7.57 8.57 -6.04
C GLU A 96 -7.87 7.84 -7.36
N ARG A 97 -9.15 7.63 -7.63
CA ARG A 97 -9.56 6.78 -8.76
C ARG A 97 -8.94 7.22 -10.07
N GLU A 98 -8.95 8.50 -10.32
CA GLU A 98 -8.42 9.03 -11.55
C GLU A 98 -6.94 8.69 -11.73
N GLN A 99 -6.17 8.82 -10.65
CA GLN A 99 -4.75 8.53 -10.71
C GLN A 99 -4.51 7.04 -10.89
N ARG A 100 -5.29 6.23 -10.21
CA ARG A 100 -5.13 4.79 -10.32
C ARG A 100 -5.40 4.31 -11.74
N GLU A 101 -6.43 4.84 -12.35
CA GLU A 101 -6.75 4.45 -13.71
C GLU A 101 -5.72 4.96 -14.70
N PHE A 102 -5.25 6.17 -14.50
CA PHE A 102 -4.29 6.74 -15.44
C PHE A 102 -2.96 6.01 -15.41
N TYR A 103 -2.42 5.74 -14.22
CA TYR A 103 -1.12 5.11 -14.13
C TYR A 103 -1.18 3.59 -14.20
N ASP A 104 -2.27 3.01 -13.79
CA ASP A 104 -2.54 1.58 -13.96
C ASP A 104 -1.35 0.72 -13.54
N LEU A 105 -0.93 0.86 -12.31
CA LEU A 105 0.25 0.14 -11.82
C LEU A 105 0.10 -1.37 -11.94
N GLU A 106 -1.12 -1.86 -11.78
CA GLU A 106 -1.37 -3.29 -11.87
C GLU A 106 -1.04 -3.84 -13.24
N ARG A 107 -1.22 -3.01 -14.27
CA ARG A 107 -0.88 -3.44 -15.61
C ARG A 107 0.63 -3.50 -15.80
N LEU A 108 1.36 -2.54 -15.21
CA LEU A 108 2.80 -2.57 -15.29
C LEU A 108 3.37 -3.78 -14.59
N TRP A 109 2.66 -4.25 -13.55
CA TRP A 109 3.14 -5.39 -12.79
C TRP A 109 2.23 -6.60 -12.99
N PHE A 110 1.79 -6.81 -14.23
CA PHE A 110 0.81 -7.86 -14.49
C PHE A 110 1.34 -9.26 -14.17
N ARG A 111 2.65 -9.43 -14.12
CA ARG A 111 3.20 -10.72 -13.75
C ARG A 111 3.24 -10.93 -12.27
N ALA A 112 3.02 -9.92 -11.49
CA ALA A 112 3.07 -10.04 -10.05
C ALA A 112 1.89 -10.85 -9.55
N GLU A 113 2.15 -11.67 -8.55
CA GLU A 113 1.10 -12.48 -7.96
C GLU A 113 0.33 -11.64 -6.97
N ARG A 114 -0.98 -11.77 -6.96
CA ARG A 114 -1.79 -11.11 -5.97
C ARG A 114 -1.80 -11.93 -4.70
N VAL A 115 -1.56 -11.29 -3.58
CA VAL A 115 -1.47 -11.97 -2.30
C VAL A 115 -2.75 -11.70 -1.52
N PRO A 116 -3.50 -12.70 -1.10
CA PRO A 116 -4.69 -12.46 -0.29
C PRO A 116 -4.30 -11.87 1.05
N TYR A 117 -5.04 -10.85 1.47
CA TYR A 117 -4.72 -10.21 2.73
C TYR A 117 -5.83 -10.31 3.76
N SER A 118 -7.02 -10.66 3.34
CA SER A 118 -8.16 -10.67 4.23
C SER A 118 -8.18 -11.94 5.05
N SER A 119 -8.33 -11.79 6.32
CA SER A 119 -8.47 -12.95 7.16
C SER A 119 -9.83 -13.56 7.07
N LYS A 120 -10.85 -12.90 6.44
CA LYS A 120 -12.09 -13.44 6.30
C LYS A 120 -12.20 -14.11 5.10
N SER A 121 -11.50 -14.37 4.41
CA SER A 121 -11.65 -14.95 3.30
C SER A 121 -12.42 -15.86 3.22
N SER A 122 -12.77 -16.05 3.65
CA SER A 122 -13.64 -16.89 3.53
C SER A 122 -14.01 -17.16 2.59
#